data_471882d869814e121bf90dc8e9f7e903
#
_entry.id   471882d869814e121bf90dc8e9f7e903
#
_cell.length_a   1.000
_cell.length_b   1.000
_cell.length_c   1.000
_cell.angle_alpha   90.00
_cell.angle_beta   90.00
_cell.angle_gamma   90.00
#
_symmetry.space_group_name_H-M   'P 1'
#
loop_
_entity.id
_entity.type
_entity.pdbx_description
1 polymer ?
#
loop_
_entity_poly.entity_id
_entity_poly.type
_entity_poly.pdbx_seq_one_letter_code
_entity_poly.pdbx_strand_id
1 'polypeptide(L)'
;MKILFQADQSLSYGINEMSKYLAFEIAAGEYTVKARQIDGHDLSVCVKGKEINIIYAEKCHFFRALGLAIQNINEGKEDFEISEKPAFRSNGPMFDVSQGGAAFNLKTMKKILCQLSLMGLNMAMIYCEDSYEVQNRPYFGYMRPRYSEADMKELDDYAYELGVEMIPCIQTLAHLPDPLRWKVFADVKDYTECLLVGEPKTYEFIRDMLISASRPFRTKKIHIGMDEAGSLGRGKYMDMFGYKPTTQIMHDHLEKVMEIINELGLEPMMWDDMFFRCYGTHGYHQPDNPVPEEVKAAVPKGMKCVYWDYYHFDRSHYEGVIPRHKELSDEVIFAGGIWTWVGFSLAWSKTLKTTEVALDVCKKMGISDIIATVWGDNGTECLANTTLIGCQLFAELGYHDNIDMDEFAARFKFCTGGELADFENLELLDKNPLTEPLKDPSNYNASKYLMWQDILTGLCDYNIDGYALNDHYEGLAEKFKAAIGRNGQFDNMFEFSYHVANVLAIKSEMGLRLTRAYKAGDKEALLDIAKVQLPDLKARMEKLRLVHMKNWFELYKPLGWDIMDMRYGSLFARIDSAIMEILAYLDGSLERIEELEQERLPYHGEEGPIKYLNYFGHIVSASRIAPKA
;
A
#
# COMPACT_ATOMS: atom_id res chain seq x y z
N MET A 1 -18.76 18.38 -23.14
CA MET A 1 -20.07 17.70 -23.19
C MET A 1 -21.02 18.40 -22.23
N LYS A 2 -22.30 18.65 -22.64
CA LYS A 2 -23.35 19.19 -21.78
C LYS A 2 -24.39 18.12 -21.49
N ILE A 3 -24.65 17.86 -20.22
CA ILE A 3 -25.53 16.77 -19.77
C ILE A 3 -26.63 17.32 -18.84
N LEU A 4 -27.88 17.06 -19.18
CA LEU A 4 -29.02 17.28 -18.30
C LEU A 4 -29.32 16.00 -17.51
N PHE A 5 -29.40 16.09 -16.19
CA PHE A 5 -29.71 14.95 -15.34
C PHE A 5 -31.17 14.94 -14.89
N GLN A 6 -31.84 13.83 -15.11
CA GLN A 6 -33.13 13.46 -14.55
C GLN A 6 -32.91 12.26 -13.62
N ALA A 7 -32.40 12.51 -12.43
CA ALA A 7 -31.97 11.53 -11.45
C ALA A 7 -32.48 11.90 -10.06
N ASP A 8 -32.39 10.95 -9.13
CA ASP A 8 -32.73 11.21 -7.73
C ASP A 8 -31.84 12.31 -7.12
N GLN A 9 -32.43 13.14 -6.26
CA GLN A 9 -31.74 14.25 -5.62
C GLN A 9 -30.51 13.79 -4.79
N SER A 10 -30.54 12.56 -4.26
CA SER A 10 -29.44 11.97 -3.51
C SER A 10 -28.15 11.78 -4.32
N LEU A 11 -28.22 11.84 -5.65
CA LEU A 11 -27.06 11.77 -6.54
C LEU A 11 -26.46 13.14 -6.88
N SER A 12 -27.18 14.24 -6.56
CA SER A 12 -26.84 15.58 -7.07
C SER A 12 -25.45 16.04 -6.65
N TYR A 13 -25.05 15.79 -5.40
CA TYR A 13 -23.70 16.16 -4.93
C TYR A 13 -22.61 15.37 -5.67
N GLY A 14 -22.75 14.04 -5.76
CA GLY A 14 -21.80 13.19 -6.46
C GLY A 14 -21.70 13.52 -7.96
N ILE A 15 -22.85 13.81 -8.63
CA ILE A 15 -22.85 14.27 -10.02
C ILE A 15 -22.06 15.57 -10.18
N ASN A 16 -22.21 16.53 -9.24
CA ASN A 16 -21.46 17.77 -9.28
C ASN A 16 -19.95 17.55 -9.11
N GLU A 17 -19.52 16.66 -8.21
CA GLU A 17 -18.10 16.32 -8.05
C GLU A 17 -17.55 15.60 -9.30
N MET A 18 -18.30 14.64 -9.86
CA MET A 18 -17.93 13.95 -11.09
C MET A 18 -17.88 14.89 -12.31
N SER A 19 -18.74 15.91 -12.37
CA SER A 19 -18.71 16.89 -13.46
C SER A 19 -17.39 17.68 -13.47
N LYS A 20 -16.86 18.00 -12.29
CA LYS A 20 -15.55 18.66 -12.14
C LYS A 20 -14.40 17.70 -12.53
N TYR A 21 -14.52 16.45 -12.09
CA TYR A 21 -13.48 15.43 -12.36
C TYR A 21 -13.39 15.07 -13.84
N LEU A 22 -14.54 14.80 -14.50
CA LEU A 22 -14.64 14.41 -15.91
C LEU A 22 -14.78 15.60 -16.87
N ALA A 23 -14.77 16.83 -16.36
CA ALA A 23 -14.86 18.08 -17.13
C ALA A 23 -16.11 18.16 -18.06
N PHE A 24 -17.30 17.73 -17.59
CA PHE A 24 -18.56 17.95 -18.29
C PHE A 24 -19.39 19.05 -17.60
N GLU A 25 -20.27 19.72 -18.35
CA GLU A 25 -21.15 20.78 -17.85
C GLU A 25 -22.55 20.18 -17.54
N ILE A 26 -23.08 20.46 -16.35
CA ILE A 26 -24.44 20.10 -15.96
C ILE A 26 -25.39 21.17 -16.51
N ALA A 27 -25.93 20.94 -17.70
CA ALA A 27 -26.83 21.84 -18.39
C ALA A 27 -27.67 21.09 -19.44
N ALA A 28 -28.79 21.69 -19.86
CA ALA A 28 -29.52 21.22 -21.04
C ALA A 28 -28.65 21.38 -22.30
N GLY A 29 -28.51 20.33 -23.11
CA GLY A 29 -27.66 20.41 -24.29
C GLY A 29 -27.53 19.11 -25.08
N GLU A 30 -26.37 18.49 -25.05
CA GLU A 30 -26.01 17.38 -25.93
C GLU A 30 -26.69 16.08 -25.53
N TYR A 31 -26.74 15.79 -24.21
CA TYR A 31 -27.29 14.54 -23.69
C TYR A 31 -28.25 14.76 -22.52
N THR A 32 -29.16 13.80 -22.33
CA THR A 32 -30.02 13.72 -21.15
C THR A 32 -29.85 12.36 -20.48
N VAL A 33 -29.40 12.37 -19.23
CA VAL A 33 -29.32 11.17 -18.37
C VAL A 33 -30.66 11.00 -17.66
N LYS A 34 -31.26 9.82 -17.80
CA LYS A 34 -32.42 9.35 -17.03
C LYS A 34 -31.95 8.20 -16.15
N ALA A 35 -32.04 8.34 -14.83
CA ALA A 35 -31.54 7.36 -13.89
C ALA A 35 -32.70 6.77 -13.07
N ARG A 36 -32.67 5.45 -12.86
CA ARG A 36 -33.60 4.72 -12.03
C ARG A 36 -32.90 3.73 -11.12
N GLN A 37 -33.15 3.86 -9.82
CA GLN A 37 -32.65 2.89 -8.84
C GLN A 37 -33.54 1.65 -8.83
N ILE A 38 -32.94 0.48 -8.62
CA ILE A 38 -33.59 -0.81 -8.49
C ILE A 38 -33.09 -1.54 -7.24
N ASP A 39 -33.81 -2.55 -6.79
CA ASP A 39 -33.32 -3.51 -5.81
C ASP A 39 -32.36 -4.48 -6.49
N GLY A 40 -31.37 -4.99 -5.74
CA GLY A 40 -30.38 -5.97 -6.21
C GLY A 40 -28.97 -5.40 -6.32
N HIS A 41 -28.20 -5.91 -7.27
CA HIS A 41 -26.77 -5.54 -7.44
C HIS A 41 -26.41 -5.17 -8.89
N ASP A 42 -27.37 -5.17 -9.80
CA ASP A 42 -27.11 -5.00 -11.23
C ASP A 42 -27.00 -3.51 -11.60
N LEU A 43 -26.26 -3.24 -12.66
CA LEU A 43 -26.26 -1.94 -13.32
C LEU A 43 -26.41 -2.12 -14.83
N SER A 44 -27.04 -1.15 -15.48
CA SER A 44 -27.04 -1.08 -16.94
C SER A 44 -27.08 0.35 -17.42
N VAL A 45 -26.52 0.57 -18.59
CA VAL A 45 -26.61 1.82 -19.34
C VAL A 45 -27.00 1.54 -20.78
N CYS A 46 -28.00 2.25 -21.26
CA CYS A 46 -28.44 2.21 -22.65
C CYS A 46 -28.42 3.64 -23.22
N VAL A 47 -27.60 3.83 -24.25
CA VAL A 47 -27.49 5.09 -24.99
C VAL A 47 -28.21 4.92 -26.31
N LYS A 48 -29.17 5.84 -26.62
CA LYS A 48 -29.87 5.93 -27.90
C LYS A 48 -29.98 7.39 -28.31
N GLY A 49 -29.27 7.75 -29.36
CA GLY A 49 -29.11 9.13 -29.79
C GLY A 49 -28.57 10.02 -28.68
N LYS A 50 -29.42 10.93 -28.15
CA LYS A 50 -29.07 11.86 -27.07
C LYS A 50 -29.54 11.45 -25.67
N GLU A 51 -30.18 10.30 -25.56
CA GLU A 51 -30.69 9.79 -24.29
C GLU A 51 -29.76 8.72 -23.71
N ILE A 52 -29.39 8.91 -22.44
CA ILE A 52 -28.59 7.97 -21.62
C ILE A 52 -29.55 7.47 -20.52
N ASN A 53 -29.96 6.22 -20.60
CA ASN A 53 -30.78 5.57 -19.58
C ASN A 53 -29.91 4.71 -18.69
N ILE A 54 -29.85 5.01 -17.38
CA ILE A 54 -29.08 4.29 -16.38
C ILE A 54 -30.02 3.59 -15.40
N ILE A 55 -29.83 2.29 -15.19
CA ILE A 55 -30.44 1.51 -14.13
C ILE A 55 -29.31 1.12 -13.16
N TYR A 56 -29.50 1.30 -11.86
CA TYR A 56 -28.47 1.06 -10.86
C TYR A 56 -29.08 0.59 -9.53
N ALA A 57 -28.36 -0.27 -8.82
CA ALA A 57 -28.74 -0.71 -7.47
C ALA A 57 -28.16 0.21 -6.39
N GLU A 58 -26.87 0.50 -6.46
CA GLU A 58 -26.12 1.34 -5.50
C GLU A 58 -25.57 2.61 -6.16
N LYS A 59 -25.27 3.66 -5.39
CA LYS A 59 -24.72 4.92 -5.93
C LYS A 59 -23.44 4.71 -6.75
N CYS A 60 -22.53 3.84 -6.32
CA CYS A 60 -21.29 3.56 -7.08
C CYS A 60 -21.62 2.95 -8.46
N HIS A 61 -22.65 2.12 -8.56
CA HIS A 61 -23.10 1.54 -9.84
C HIS A 61 -23.61 2.63 -10.78
N PHE A 62 -24.30 3.67 -10.27
CA PHE A 62 -24.66 4.83 -11.07
C PHE A 62 -23.44 5.53 -11.66
N PHE A 63 -22.40 5.77 -10.84
CA PHE A 63 -21.21 6.47 -11.32
C PHE A 63 -20.37 5.62 -12.27
N ARG A 64 -20.29 4.29 -12.06
CA ARG A 64 -19.66 3.38 -13.04
C ARG A 64 -20.43 3.41 -14.37
N ALA A 65 -21.76 3.28 -14.35
CA ALA A 65 -22.61 3.32 -15.55
C ALA A 65 -22.51 4.67 -16.28
N LEU A 66 -22.49 5.79 -15.54
CA LEU A 66 -22.27 7.12 -16.11
C LEU A 66 -20.87 7.21 -16.78
N GLY A 67 -19.85 6.68 -16.12
CA GLY A 67 -18.49 6.61 -16.66
C GLY A 67 -18.43 5.78 -17.94
N LEU A 68 -19.05 4.60 -17.96
CA LEU A 68 -19.15 3.75 -19.16
C LEU A 68 -19.86 4.48 -20.32
N ALA A 69 -20.96 5.20 -20.02
CA ALA A 69 -21.65 5.99 -21.04
C ALA A 69 -20.74 7.06 -21.64
N ILE A 70 -20.14 7.89 -20.80
CA ILE A 70 -19.29 9.01 -21.25
C ILE A 70 -18.07 8.50 -22.02
N GLN A 71 -17.44 7.42 -21.53
CA GLN A 71 -16.29 6.80 -22.20
C GLN A 71 -16.65 6.36 -23.63
N ASN A 72 -17.69 5.54 -23.79
CA ASN A 72 -18.08 5.00 -25.08
C ASN A 72 -18.55 6.10 -26.06
N ILE A 73 -19.22 7.14 -25.55
CA ILE A 73 -19.57 8.33 -26.35
C ILE A 73 -18.30 9.06 -26.83
N ASN A 74 -17.30 9.24 -25.98
CA ASN A 74 -16.03 9.87 -26.34
C ASN A 74 -15.24 9.04 -27.37
N GLU A 75 -15.41 7.71 -27.35
CA GLU A 75 -14.87 6.77 -28.35
C GLU A 75 -15.67 6.77 -29.68
N GLY A 76 -16.77 7.55 -29.76
CA GLY A 76 -17.56 7.72 -30.98
C GLY A 76 -18.67 6.68 -31.16
N LYS A 77 -19.02 5.90 -30.14
CA LYS A 77 -20.18 4.99 -30.19
C LYS A 77 -21.48 5.79 -30.05
N GLU A 78 -22.42 5.59 -30.96
CA GLU A 78 -23.67 6.37 -31.00
C GLU A 78 -24.78 5.68 -30.20
N ASP A 79 -25.09 4.41 -30.51
CA ASP A 79 -26.11 3.62 -29.85
C ASP A 79 -25.49 2.35 -29.27
N PHE A 80 -25.64 2.11 -27.98
CA PHE A 80 -25.11 0.92 -27.31
C PHE A 80 -25.86 0.63 -26.02
N GLU A 81 -25.71 -0.61 -25.56
CA GLU A 81 -26.21 -1.08 -24.27
C GLU A 81 -25.14 -1.89 -23.57
N ILE A 82 -24.92 -1.61 -22.28
CA ILE A 82 -23.99 -2.33 -21.42
C ILE A 82 -24.75 -2.72 -20.17
N SER A 83 -24.62 -3.98 -19.76
CA SER A 83 -25.15 -4.49 -18.49
C SER A 83 -24.06 -5.21 -17.75
N GLU A 84 -23.87 -4.87 -16.48
CA GLU A 84 -22.87 -5.47 -15.62
C GLU A 84 -23.51 -5.90 -14.29
N LYS A 85 -22.94 -6.94 -13.70
CA LYS A 85 -23.32 -7.43 -12.38
C LYS A 85 -22.07 -7.65 -11.54
N PRO A 86 -21.89 -6.91 -10.44
CA PRO A 86 -20.75 -7.16 -9.56
C PRO A 86 -20.84 -8.55 -8.93
N ALA A 87 -19.72 -9.27 -8.94
CA ALA A 87 -19.61 -10.59 -8.32
C ALA A 87 -19.49 -10.48 -6.79
N PHE A 88 -19.04 -9.34 -6.29
CA PHE A 88 -18.82 -9.10 -4.87
C PHE A 88 -19.78 -8.04 -4.33
N ARG A 89 -20.25 -8.26 -3.10
CA ARG A 89 -21.08 -7.31 -2.36
C ARG A 89 -20.28 -6.07 -1.95
N SER A 90 -19.04 -6.28 -1.53
CA SER A 90 -18.10 -5.22 -1.14
C SER A 90 -16.75 -5.48 -1.81
N ASN A 91 -16.19 -4.47 -2.48
CA ASN A 91 -14.90 -4.55 -3.13
C ASN A 91 -14.23 -3.17 -3.12
N GLY A 92 -13.01 -3.12 -2.63
CA GLY A 92 -12.25 -1.87 -2.64
C GLY A 92 -10.93 -1.93 -1.88
N PRO A 93 -10.15 -0.85 -1.95
CA PRO A 93 -8.82 -0.80 -1.35
C PRO A 93 -8.85 -0.54 0.16
N MET A 94 -7.84 -1.10 0.86
CA MET A 94 -7.43 -0.70 2.19
C MET A 94 -6.08 0.01 2.09
N PHE A 95 -6.06 1.29 2.37
CA PHE A 95 -4.85 2.12 2.34
C PHE A 95 -4.17 2.14 3.71
N ASP A 96 -2.93 1.69 3.76
CA ASP A 96 -2.06 1.88 4.93
C ASP A 96 -1.56 3.33 4.96
N VAL A 97 -1.92 4.04 6.03
CA VAL A 97 -1.54 5.44 6.26
C VAL A 97 -0.68 5.60 7.52
N SER A 98 -0.13 4.51 8.03
CA SER A 98 0.64 4.46 9.28
C SER A 98 2.07 3.96 9.11
N GLN A 99 2.28 2.75 8.61
CA GLN A 99 3.58 2.08 8.66
C GLN A 99 4.69 2.85 7.95
N GLY A 100 4.44 3.33 6.75
CA GLY A 100 5.38 4.15 5.98
C GLY A 100 5.51 5.60 6.43
N GLY A 101 4.69 6.04 7.37
CA GLY A 101 4.66 7.42 7.82
C GLY A 101 4.00 8.41 6.84
N ALA A 102 3.34 7.92 5.79
CA ALA A 102 2.66 8.74 4.80
C ALA A 102 1.14 8.61 4.95
N ALA A 103 0.46 9.67 5.37
CA ALA A 103 -0.99 9.75 5.34
C ALA A 103 -1.43 10.70 4.22
N PHE A 104 -2.40 10.29 3.40
CA PHE A 104 -2.92 11.13 2.33
C PHE A 104 -3.47 12.45 2.87
N ASN A 105 -3.25 13.53 2.14
CA ASN A 105 -4.02 14.74 2.40
C ASN A 105 -5.47 14.58 1.88
N LEU A 106 -6.40 15.39 2.39
CA LEU A 106 -7.83 15.27 2.05
C LEU A 106 -8.11 15.42 0.55
N LYS A 107 -7.36 16.31 -0.12
CA LYS A 107 -7.50 16.53 -1.57
C LYS A 107 -7.18 15.26 -2.36
N THR A 108 -6.08 14.61 -2.03
CA THR A 108 -5.66 13.35 -2.67
C THR A 108 -6.68 12.25 -2.42
N MET A 109 -7.11 12.06 -1.17
CA MET A 109 -8.08 11.02 -0.84
C MET A 109 -9.42 11.24 -1.56
N LYS A 110 -9.95 12.46 -1.58
CA LYS A 110 -11.18 12.77 -2.33
C LYS A 110 -11.06 12.47 -3.81
N LYS A 111 -9.91 12.77 -4.42
CA LYS A 111 -9.65 12.44 -5.82
C LYS A 111 -9.62 10.93 -6.06
N ILE A 112 -8.97 10.17 -5.18
CA ILE A 112 -8.97 8.70 -5.22
C ILE A 112 -10.42 8.18 -5.09
N LEU A 113 -11.21 8.70 -4.16
CA LEU A 113 -12.61 8.29 -3.99
C LEU A 113 -13.47 8.52 -5.26
N CYS A 114 -13.25 9.62 -6.00
CA CYS A 114 -13.87 9.81 -7.31
C CYS A 114 -13.46 8.71 -8.29
N GLN A 115 -12.17 8.38 -8.34
CA GLN A 115 -11.65 7.34 -9.24
C GLN A 115 -12.21 5.96 -8.88
N LEU A 116 -12.24 5.61 -7.59
CA LEU A 116 -12.82 4.35 -7.11
C LEU A 116 -14.29 4.21 -7.51
N SER A 117 -15.08 5.27 -7.32
CA SER A 117 -16.49 5.30 -7.70
C SER A 117 -16.69 5.13 -9.21
N LEU A 118 -15.86 5.76 -10.06
CA LEU A 118 -15.87 5.56 -11.51
C LEU A 118 -15.48 4.14 -11.93
N MET A 119 -14.57 3.53 -11.20
CA MET A 119 -14.18 2.13 -11.39
C MET A 119 -15.31 1.19 -10.95
N GLY A 120 -16.22 1.64 -10.08
CA GLY A 120 -17.31 0.84 -9.51
C GLY A 120 -16.93 0.10 -8.23
N LEU A 121 -15.89 0.55 -7.55
CA LEU A 121 -15.51 0.08 -6.21
C LEU A 121 -16.36 0.79 -5.17
N ASN A 122 -16.99 0.03 -4.27
CA ASN A 122 -17.99 0.54 -3.32
C ASN A 122 -17.50 0.60 -1.87
N MET A 123 -16.21 0.32 -1.62
CA MET A 123 -15.63 0.34 -0.29
C MET A 123 -14.23 0.93 -0.32
N ALA A 124 -13.83 1.63 0.74
CA ALA A 124 -12.46 2.02 1.01
C ALA A 124 -12.19 1.90 2.51
N MET A 125 -11.04 1.34 2.88
CA MET A 125 -10.59 1.26 4.26
C MET A 125 -9.37 2.15 4.47
N ILE A 126 -9.25 2.71 5.68
CA ILE A 126 -8.05 3.41 6.13
C ILE A 126 -7.46 2.59 7.28
N TYR A 127 -6.29 1.98 7.02
CA TYR A 127 -5.53 1.25 8.03
C TYR A 127 -4.68 2.23 8.84
N CYS A 128 -4.95 2.28 10.13
CA CYS A 128 -4.32 3.19 11.08
C CYS A 128 -3.80 2.44 12.30
N GLU A 129 -2.49 2.50 12.55
CA GLU A 129 -1.91 2.08 13.82
C GLU A 129 -2.00 3.23 14.85
N ASP A 130 -1.51 4.42 14.46
CA ASP A 130 -1.51 5.63 15.28
C ASP A 130 -1.83 6.92 14.49
N SER A 131 -2.21 6.81 13.22
CA SER A 131 -2.43 7.94 12.33
C SER A 131 -3.84 8.55 12.41
N TYR A 132 -4.48 8.47 13.58
CA TYR A 132 -5.74 9.16 13.90
C TYR A 132 -5.71 9.73 15.33
N GLU A 133 -6.57 10.69 15.62
CA GLU A 133 -6.68 11.27 16.95
C GLU A 133 -7.50 10.37 17.87
N VAL A 134 -6.96 10.06 19.05
CA VAL A 134 -7.70 9.39 20.13
C VAL A 134 -8.00 10.40 21.22
N GLN A 135 -9.29 10.56 21.53
CA GLN A 135 -9.75 11.51 22.53
C GLN A 135 -9.08 11.24 23.89
N ASN A 136 -8.61 12.28 24.56
CA ASN A 136 -7.90 12.23 25.85
C ASN A 136 -6.54 11.50 25.82
N ARG A 137 -6.00 11.14 24.66
CA ARG A 137 -4.71 10.46 24.49
C ARG A 137 -3.77 11.28 23.58
N PRO A 138 -3.29 12.47 23.99
CA PRO A 138 -2.57 13.39 23.11
C PRO A 138 -1.25 12.85 22.55
N TYR A 139 -0.66 11.83 23.20
CA TYR A 139 0.54 11.16 22.71
C TYR A 139 0.27 10.04 21.70
N PHE A 140 -1.00 9.66 21.49
CA PHE A 140 -1.33 8.74 20.41
C PHE A 140 -1.17 9.44 19.08
N GLY A 141 -0.31 8.91 18.20
CA GLY A 141 0.06 9.56 16.96
C GLY A 141 0.78 10.91 17.11
N TYR A 142 1.41 11.19 18.26
CA TYR A 142 2.15 12.43 18.47
C TYR A 142 3.33 12.53 17.51
N MET A 143 3.43 13.66 16.80
CA MET A 143 4.39 13.90 15.71
C MET A 143 4.27 12.92 14.52
N ARG A 144 3.10 12.31 14.35
CA ARG A 144 2.75 11.48 13.20
C ARG A 144 1.69 12.20 12.35
N PRO A 145 1.51 11.83 11.06
CA PRO A 145 0.53 12.46 10.18
C PRO A 145 -0.90 11.98 10.49
N ARG A 146 -1.44 12.42 11.63
CA ARG A 146 -2.78 12.03 12.10
C ARG A 146 -3.91 12.67 11.30
N TYR A 147 -5.00 11.91 11.13
CA TYR A 147 -6.30 12.47 10.80
C TYR A 147 -7.02 12.93 12.06
N SER A 148 -7.59 14.13 12.03
CA SER A 148 -8.56 14.56 13.04
C SER A 148 -9.91 13.85 12.82
N GLU A 149 -10.76 13.87 13.85
CA GLU A 149 -12.15 13.41 13.71
C GLU A 149 -12.88 14.14 12.58
N ALA A 150 -12.64 15.45 12.43
CA ALA A 150 -13.21 16.26 11.37
C ALA A 150 -12.72 15.81 9.97
N ASP A 151 -11.41 15.52 9.82
CA ASP A 151 -10.86 15.01 8.56
C ASP A 151 -11.55 13.69 8.14
N MET A 152 -11.66 12.75 9.09
CA MET A 152 -12.27 11.43 8.82
C MET A 152 -13.76 11.57 8.47
N LYS A 153 -14.48 12.42 9.22
CA LYS A 153 -15.89 12.69 8.92
C LYS A 153 -16.08 13.34 7.55
N GLU A 154 -15.22 14.26 7.18
CA GLU A 154 -15.26 14.92 5.85
C GLU A 154 -15.02 13.91 4.72
N LEU A 155 -14.13 12.94 4.93
CA LEU A 155 -13.88 11.85 3.97
C LEU A 155 -15.06 10.89 3.89
N ASP A 156 -15.66 10.51 5.03
CA ASP A 156 -16.84 9.65 5.05
C ASP A 156 -18.05 10.32 4.39
N ASP A 157 -18.28 11.61 4.68
CA ASP A 157 -19.36 12.38 4.05
C ASP A 157 -19.17 12.44 2.52
N TYR A 158 -17.95 12.67 2.07
CA TYR A 158 -17.63 12.76 0.64
C TYR A 158 -17.76 11.39 -0.06
N ALA A 159 -17.22 10.34 0.53
CA ALA A 159 -17.30 8.98 -0.01
C ALA A 159 -18.75 8.48 -0.13
N TYR A 160 -19.58 8.75 0.88
CA TYR A 160 -21.00 8.41 0.88
C TYR A 160 -21.74 9.00 -0.31
N GLU A 161 -21.44 10.23 -0.69
CA GLU A 161 -22.07 10.88 -1.85
C GLU A 161 -21.64 10.25 -3.19
N LEU A 162 -20.52 9.56 -3.20
CA LEU A 162 -20.00 8.80 -4.35
C LEU A 162 -20.36 7.31 -4.32
N GLY A 163 -21.07 6.85 -3.28
CA GLY A 163 -21.43 5.45 -3.11
C GLY A 163 -20.28 4.56 -2.65
N VAL A 164 -19.30 5.11 -1.96
CA VAL A 164 -18.17 4.38 -1.37
C VAL A 164 -18.34 4.36 0.15
N GLU A 165 -18.42 3.17 0.75
CA GLU A 165 -18.45 2.98 2.20
C GLU A 165 -17.03 3.11 2.77
N MET A 166 -16.81 4.07 3.66
CA MET A 166 -15.55 4.19 4.39
C MET A 166 -15.59 3.31 5.65
N ILE A 167 -14.59 2.43 5.82
CA ILE A 167 -14.52 1.53 6.98
C ILE A 167 -13.20 1.77 7.72
N PRO A 168 -13.23 2.07 9.03
CA PRO A 168 -12.00 2.19 9.82
C PRO A 168 -11.35 0.82 10.03
N CYS A 169 -10.01 0.79 9.92
CA CYS A 169 -9.18 -0.37 10.21
C CYS A 169 -8.09 0.05 11.19
N ILE A 170 -8.11 -0.51 12.39
CA ILE A 170 -7.17 -0.16 13.47
C ILE A 170 -6.52 -1.40 14.06
N GLN A 171 -5.54 -1.18 14.91
CA GLN A 171 -4.88 -2.26 15.65
C GLN A 171 -5.30 -2.22 17.13
N THR A 172 -5.68 -3.38 17.68
CA THR A 172 -6.12 -3.49 19.06
C THR A 172 -5.31 -4.49 19.91
N LEU A 173 -4.20 -5.02 19.37
CA LEU A 173 -3.31 -5.94 20.08
C LEU A 173 -1.84 -5.72 19.77
N ALA A 174 -1.42 -5.90 18.50
CA ALA A 174 -0.04 -5.75 18.03
C ALA A 174 0.06 -4.60 17.01
N HIS A 175 1.21 -4.49 16.31
CA HIS A 175 1.50 -3.42 15.34
C HIS A 175 1.35 -1.98 15.91
N LEU A 176 1.68 -1.80 17.20
CA LEU A 176 1.60 -0.51 17.89
C LEU A 176 2.98 0.01 18.38
N PRO A 177 4.09 -0.17 17.62
CA PRO A 177 5.41 0.27 18.09
C PRO A 177 5.48 1.80 18.23
N ASP A 178 4.84 2.54 17.34
CA ASP A 178 4.88 4.00 17.32
C ASP A 178 4.16 4.65 18.52
N PRO A 179 2.92 4.31 18.88
CA PRO A 179 2.31 4.85 20.10
C PRO A 179 2.97 4.30 21.36
N LEU A 180 3.30 3.01 21.41
CA LEU A 180 3.84 2.36 22.62
C LEU A 180 5.30 2.74 22.94
N ARG A 181 5.99 3.49 22.08
CA ARG A 181 7.31 4.06 22.39
C ARG A 181 7.27 5.16 23.47
N TRP A 182 6.12 5.80 23.66
CA TRP A 182 5.95 6.88 24.61
C TRP A 182 5.74 6.35 26.02
N LYS A 183 6.49 6.88 27.01
CA LYS A 183 6.43 6.45 28.41
C LYS A 183 5.02 6.50 29.02
N VAL A 184 4.16 7.39 28.53
CA VAL A 184 2.76 7.50 29.01
C VAL A 184 1.93 6.25 28.75
N PHE A 185 2.35 5.38 27.84
CA PHE A 185 1.72 4.09 27.56
C PHE A 185 2.43 2.89 28.21
N ALA A 186 3.42 3.12 29.10
CA ALA A 186 4.16 2.04 29.74
C ALA A 186 3.28 1.06 30.53
N ASP A 187 2.16 1.54 31.09
CA ASP A 187 1.23 0.69 31.83
C ASP A 187 0.45 -0.29 30.94
N VAL A 188 0.20 0.08 29.69
CA VAL A 188 -0.57 -0.73 28.72
C VAL A 188 0.31 -1.51 27.75
N LYS A 189 1.62 -1.38 27.84
CA LYS A 189 2.61 -2.03 26.97
C LYS A 189 3.10 -3.33 27.58
N ASP A 190 2.98 -4.43 26.82
CA ASP A 190 3.60 -5.71 27.18
C ASP A 190 5.06 -5.76 26.65
N TYR A 191 5.20 -5.78 25.35
CA TYR A 191 6.49 -5.80 24.65
C TYR A 191 6.50 -4.68 23.58
N THR A 192 7.53 -4.60 22.75
CA THR A 192 7.81 -3.47 21.87
C THR A 192 6.58 -2.90 21.12
N GLU A 193 5.71 -3.77 20.62
CA GLU A 193 4.58 -3.42 19.77
C GLU A 193 3.23 -3.97 20.27
N CYS A 194 3.25 -4.82 21.32
CA CYS A 194 2.06 -5.50 21.84
C CYS A 194 1.49 -4.81 23.08
N LEU A 195 0.17 -4.79 23.17
CA LEU A 195 -0.57 -4.38 24.37
C LEU A 195 -0.47 -5.42 25.48
N LEU A 196 -0.49 -4.94 26.73
CA LEU A 196 -0.48 -5.76 27.94
C LEU A 196 -1.88 -6.33 28.21
N VAL A 197 -2.09 -7.59 27.87
CA VAL A 197 -3.35 -8.30 28.09
C VAL A 197 -3.60 -8.48 29.59
N GLY A 198 -4.84 -8.37 30.03
CA GLY A 198 -5.25 -8.55 31.42
C GLY A 198 -5.11 -7.31 32.31
N GLU A 199 -4.45 -6.25 31.86
CA GLU A 199 -4.38 -4.97 32.57
C GLU A 199 -5.63 -4.13 32.26
N PRO A 200 -6.42 -3.71 33.26
CA PRO A 200 -7.64 -2.94 33.02
C PRO A 200 -7.45 -1.67 32.18
N LYS A 201 -6.35 -0.95 32.39
CA LYS A 201 -6.02 0.26 31.62
C LYS A 201 -5.86 -0.01 30.11
N THR A 202 -5.47 -1.23 29.74
CA THR A 202 -5.39 -1.64 28.32
C THR A 202 -6.77 -1.61 27.69
N TYR A 203 -7.80 -2.06 28.37
CA TYR A 203 -9.17 -2.07 27.84
C TYR A 203 -9.84 -0.70 27.86
N GLU A 204 -9.48 0.16 28.82
CA GLU A 204 -9.84 1.58 28.78
C GLU A 204 -9.22 2.26 27.54
N PHE A 205 -7.94 1.97 27.26
CA PHE A 205 -7.25 2.50 26.09
C PHE A 205 -7.86 1.98 24.77
N ILE A 206 -8.14 0.67 24.66
CA ILE A 206 -8.81 0.08 23.50
C ILE A 206 -10.21 0.69 23.29
N ARG A 207 -10.97 0.93 24.36
CA ARG A 207 -12.27 1.60 24.29
C ARG A 207 -12.14 3.00 23.71
N ASP A 208 -11.16 3.80 24.17
CA ASP A 208 -10.90 5.14 23.64
C ASP A 208 -10.53 5.10 22.14
N MET A 209 -9.70 4.11 21.73
CA MET A 209 -9.35 3.89 20.33
C MET A 209 -10.57 3.53 19.47
N LEU A 210 -11.38 2.56 19.92
CA LEU A 210 -12.58 2.10 19.18
C LEU A 210 -13.61 3.22 19.02
N ILE A 211 -13.87 4.00 20.07
CA ILE A 211 -14.79 5.14 20.01
C ILE A 211 -14.26 6.19 19.02
N SER A 212 -12.98 6.55 19.12
CA SER A 212 -12.38 7.59 18.29
C SER A 212 -12.31 7.18 16.80
N ALA A 213 -12.03 5.91 16.54
CA ALA A 213 -11.95 5.38 15.18
C ALA A 213 -13.32 5.21 14.51
N SER A 214 -14.36 4.82 15.28
CA SER A 214 -15.69 4.51 14.69
C SER A 214 -16.61 5.72 14.58
N ARG A 215 -16.53 6.67 15.52
CA ARG A 215 -17.45 7.81 15.61
C ARG A 215 -17.56 8.68 14.34
N PRO A 216 -16.48 8.94 13.59
CA PRO A 216 -16.56 9.76 12.39
C PRO A 216 -17.34 9.13 11.24
N PHE A 217 -17.47 7.81 11.23
CA PHE A 217 -18.00 7.03 10.12
C PHE A 217 -19.48 6.66 10.31
N ARG A 218 -20.21 6.56 9.20
CA ARG A 218 -21.60 6.11 9.17
C ARG A 218 -21.75 4.62 9.40
N THR A 219 -20.77 3.85 8.94
CA THR A 219 -20.75 2.41 9.08
C THR A 219 -20.66 1.96 10.54
N LYS A 220 -21.17 0.78 10.83
CA LYS A 220 -20.90 0.06 12.08
C LYS A 220 -19.78 -0.95 11.96
N LYS A 221 -19.34 -1.23 10.73
CA LYS A 221 -18.21 -2.11 10.48
C LYS A 221 -16.91 -1.48 10.97
N ILE A 222 -16.07 -2.30 11.59
CA ILE A 222 -14.72 -1.92 12.01
C ILE A 222 -13.78 -3.11 11.90
N HIS A 223 -12.60 -2.89 11.32
CA HIS A 223 -11.54 -3.87 11.36
C HIS A 223 -10.66 -3.60 12.57
N ILE A 224 -10.48 -4.60 13.45
CA ILE A 224 -9.82 -4.46 14.74
C ILE A 224 -8.36 -4.97 14.75
N GLY A 225 -7.82 -5.38 13.60
CA GLY A 225 -6.44 -5.84 13.46
C GLY A 225 -6.19 -7.20 14.10
N MET A 226 -5.30 -7.23 15.10
CA MET A 226 -4.87 -8.39 15.92
C MET A 226 -3.98 -9.42 15.21
N ASP A 227 -3.43 -9.09 14.06
CA ASP A 227 -2.51 -9.94 13.30
C ASP A 227 -1.10 -9.94 13.91
N GLU A 228 -0.36 -10.98 13.58
CA GLU A 228 1.08 -11.15 13.77
C GLU A 228 1.62 -10.88 15.18
N ALA A 229 0.82 -11.02 16.23
CA ALA A 229 1.22 -10.81 17.62
C ALA A 229 2.20 -11.90 18.14
N GLY A 230 3.35 -12.04 17.46
CA GLY A 230 4.32 -13.10 17.73
C GLY A 230 4.99 -13.03 19.11
N SER A 231 5.04 -11.85 19.71
CA SER A 231 5.61 -11.62 21.06
C SER A 231 4.57 -11.59 22.19
N LEU A 232 3.32 -11.98 21.90
CA LEU A 232 2.20 -11.94 22.84
C LEU A 232 2.51 -12.69 24.14
N GLY A 233 2.45 -11.98 25.27
CA GLY A 233 2.70 -12.52 26.60
C GLY A 233 4.17 -12.84 26.89
N ARG A 234 5.12 -12.27 26.14
CA ARG A 234 6.57 -12.52 26.29
C ARG A 234 7.34 -11.34 26.89
N GLY A 235 6.67 -10.28 27.26
CA GLY A 235 7.24 -9.11 27.91
C GLY A 235 6.78 -8.96 29.36
N LYS A 236 6.26 -7.79 29.71
CA LYS A 236 5.76 -7.43 31.05
C LYS A 236 4.66 -8.38 31.54
N TYR A 237 3.87 -8.94 30.61
CA TYR A 237 2.86 -9.96 30.93
C TYR A 237 3.49 -11.15 31.68
N MET A 238 4.62 -11.66 31.17
CA MET A 238 5.31 -12.80 31.79
C MET A 238 5.80 -12.48 33.21
N ASP A 239 6.30 -11.27 33.42
CA ASP A 239 6.77 -10.82 34.74
C ASP A 239 5.62 -10.69 35.74
N MET A 240 4.43 -10.25 35.30
CA MET A 240 3.29 -10.01 36.16
C MET A 240 2.44 -11.26 36.43
N PHE A 241 2.22 -12.06 35.40
CA PHE A 241 1.23 -13.16 35.41
C PHE A 241 1.85 -14.55 35.23
N GLY A 242 3.17 -14.63 35.00
CA GLY A 242 3.85 -15.87 34.67
C GLY A 242 3.55 -16.35 33.25
N TYR A 243 4.08 -17.53 32.92
CA TYR A 243 3.84 -18.15 31.62
C TYR A 243 2.40 -18.63 31.48
N LYS A 244 1.76 -18.22 30.38
CA LYS A 244 0.54 -18.83 29.86
C LYS A 244 0.69 -19.18 28.36
N PRO A 245 -0.05 -20.17 27.86
CA PRO A 245 -0.14 -20.41 26.42
C PRO A 245 -0.66 -19.17 25.68
N THR A 246 -0.09 -18.86 24.51
CA THR A 246 -0.54 -17.72 23.69
C THR A 246 -2.01 -17.82 23.29
N THR A 247 -2.52 -19.05 23.09
CA THR A 247 -3.94 -19.33 22.85
C THR A 247 -4.83 -18.77 23.95
N GLN A 248 -4.48 -19.03 25.23
CA GLN A 248 -5.24 -18.52 26.36
C GLN A 248 -5.17 -16.99 26.45
N ILE A 249 -3.98 -16.41 26.24
CA ILE A 249 -3.81 -14.94 26.30
C ILE A 249 -4.62 -14.27 25.19
N MET A 250 -4.59 -14.83 23.97
CA MET A 250 -5.36 -14.33 22.82
C MET A 250 -6.86 -14.43 23.08
N HIS A 251 -7.32 -15.56 23.63
CA HIS A 251 -8.73 -15.76 23.97
C HIS A 251 -9.20 -14.74 25.02
N ASP A 252 -8.47 -14.62 26.14
CA ASP A 252 -8.78 -13.69 27.23
C ASP A 252 -8.85 -12.23 26.72
N HIS A 253 -7.96 -11.88 25.79
CA HIS A 253 -7.94 -10.56 25.18
C HIS A 253 -9.14 -10.32 24.27
N LEU A 254 -9.39 -11.25 23.36
CA LEU A 254 -10.46 -11.14 22.37
C LEU A 254 -11.84 -11.09 23.04
N GLU A 255 -12.07 -11.87 24.13
CA GLU A 255 -13.29 -11.81 24.92
C GLU A 255 -13.54 -10.39 25.44
N LYS A 256 -12.53 -9.74 26.03
CA LYS A 256 -12.64 -8.37 26.54
C LYS A 256 -12.86 -7.32 25.45
N VAL A 257 -12.20 -7.48 24.32
CA VAL A 257 -12.42 -6.56 23.19
C VAL A 257 -13.83 -6.72 22.62
N MET A 258 -14.34 -7.96 22.53
CA MET A 258 -15.70 -8.22 22.09
C MET A 258 -16.77 -7.69 23.04
N GLU A 259 -16.53 -7.68 24.37
CA GLU A 259 -17.41 -6.99 25.33
C GLU A 259 -17.56 -5.51 24.94
N ILE A 260 -16.45 -4.81 24.66
CA ILE A 260 -16.45 -3.40 24.27
C ILE A 260 -17.14 -3.19 22.91
N ILE A 261 -16.84 -4.02 21.93
CA ILE A 261 -17.44 -3.99 20.58
C ILE A 261 -18.97 -4.08 20.67
N ASN A 262 -19.47 -5.06 21.46
CA ASN A 262 -20.90 -5.27 21.65
C ASN A 262 -21.58 -4.08 22.35
N GLU A 263 -20.95 -3.51 23.39
CA GLU A 263 -21.45 -2.31 24.07
C GLU A 263 -21.54 -1.10 23.13
N LEU A 264 -20.59 -0.96 22.18
CA LEU A 264 -20.57 0.12 21.21
C LEU A 264 -21.49 -0.14 20.00
N GLY A 265 -22.04 -1.35 19.88
CA GLY A 265 -22.90 -1.75 18.76
C GLY A 265 -22.17 -1.78 17.41
N LEU A 266 -20.89 -2.19 17.43
CA LEU A 266 -20.05 -2.29 16.24
C LEU A 266 -20.08 -3.70 15.64
N GLU A 267 -19.78 -3.80 14.36
CA GLU A 267 -19.68 -5.05 13.58
C GLU A 267 -18.19 -5.33 13.30
N PRO A 268 -17.54 -6.23 14.08
CA PRO A 268 -16.11 -6.43 13.98
C PRO A 268 -15.72 -7.33 12.82
N MET A 269 -14.56 -7.04 12.24
CA MET A 269 -13.77 -7.95 11.43
C MET A 269 -12.31 -7.93 11.90
N MET A 270 -11.58 -9.02 11.75
CA MET A 270 -10.17 -9.12 12.15
C MET A 270 -9.39 -10.03 11.21
N TRP A 271 -8.09 -9.82 11.14
CA TRP A 271 -7.18 -10.78 10.52
C TRP A 271 -7.24 -12.11 11.27
N ASP A 272 -7.35 -13.20 10.56
CA ASP A 272 -7.59 -14.49 11.19
C ASP A 272 -6.33 -15.36 11.38
N ASP A 273 -5.15 -14.83 11.04
CA ASP A 273 -3.87 -15.54 11.14
C ASP A 273 -3.53 -16.00 12.56
N MET A 274 -3.89 -15.23 13.58
CA MET A 274 -3.63 -15.60 14.98
C MET A 274 -4.38 -16.84 15.44
N PHE A 275 -5.52 -17.17 14.85
CA PHE A 275 -6.20 -18.44 15.11
C PHE A 275 -5.40 -19.65 14.64
N PHE A 276 -4.57 -19.48 13.62
CA PHE A 276 -3.66 -20.52 13.14
C PHE A 276 -2.31 -20.47 13.88
N ARG A 277 -1.72 -19.30 14.05
CA ARG A 277 -0.40 -19.12 14.66
C ARG A 277 -0.36 -19.55 16.14
N CYS A 278 -1.35 -19.12 16.94
CA CYS A 278 -1.39 -19.43 18.37
C CYS A 278 -1.62 -20.91 18.66
N TYR A 279 -2.41 -21.59 17.85
CA TYR A 279 -2.79 -22.98 18.06
C TYR A 279 -1.82 -23.99 17.43
N GLY A 280 -0.69 -23.52 16.87
CA GLY A 280 0.34 -24.38 16.31
C GLY A 280 -0.13 -25.25 15.13
N THR A 281 -1.25 -24.88 14.52
CA THR A 281 -1.83 -25.57 13.37
C THR A 281 -1.10 -25.20 12.10
N HIS A 282 0.10 -25.64 11.99
CA HIS A 282 0.94 -25.70 10.81
C HIS A 282 0.51 -24.82 9.61
N GLY A 283 0.93 -23.59 9.62
CA GLY A 283 0.90 -22.70 8.47
C GLY A 283 -0.47 -22.14 8.10
N TYR A 284 -0.60 -20.85 8.24
CA TYR A 284 -1.75 -20.05 7.84
C TYR A 284 -2.17 -20.31 6.39
N HIS A 285 -1.21 -20.50 5.50
CA HIS A 285 -1.39 -20.73 4.06
C HIS A 285 -1.27 -22.21 3.63
N GLN A 286 -1.44 -23.18 4.52
CA GLN A 286 -1.31 -24.59 4.14
C GLN A 286 -2.68 -25.23 3.84
N PRO A 287 -2.92 -25.74 2.61
CA PRO A 287 -4.25 -26.21 2.19
C PRO A 287 -4.70 -27.52 2.84
N ASP A 288 -3.77 -28.37 3.26
CA ASP A 288 -4.08 -29.77 3.57
C ASP A 288 -4.37 -30.06 5.06
N ASN A 289 -4.36 -29.07 5.92
CA ASN A 289 -4.55 -29.27 7.35
C ASN A 289 -5.98 -28.90 7.79
N PRO A 290 -6.74 -29.81 8.43
CA PRO A 290 -8.05 -29.48 8.98
C PRO A 290 -7.91 -28.45 10.12
N VAL A 291 -8.91 -27.58 10.27
CA VAL A 291 -8.97 -26.64 11.40
C VAL A 291 -9.44 -27.39 12.65
N PRO A 292 -8.65 -27.43 13.74
CA PRO A 292 -9.07 -28.09 14.97
C PRO A 292 -10.34 -27.48 15.57
N GLU A 293 -11.17 -28.29 16.22
CA GLU A 293 -12.43 -27.81 16.83
C GLU A 293 -12.19 -26.75 17.90
N GLU A 294 -11.07 -26.81 18.63
CA GLU A 294 -10.69 -25.79 19.62
C GLU A 294 -10.42 -24.42 18.98
N VAL A 295 -9.88 -24.39 17.75
CA VAL A 295 -9.66 -23.14 16.99
C VAL A 295 -10.99 -22.54 16.55
N LYS A 296 -11.89 -23.38 16.00
CA LYS A 296 -13.24 -22.95 15.61
C LYS A 296 -14.01 -22.40 16.81
N ALA A 297 -13.92 -23.06 17.97
CA ALA A 297 -14.56 -22.62 19.20
C ALA A 297 -13.99 -21.31 19.79
N ALA A 298 -12.76 -20.94 19.42
CA ALA A 298 -12.11 -19.72 19.88
C ALA A 298 -12.58 -18.47 19.11
N VAL A 299 -13.19 -18.62 17.95
CA VAL A 299 -13.71 -17.50 17.16
C VAL A 299 -15.01 -17.00 17.77
N PRO A 300 -15.10 -15.73 18.19
CA PRO A 300 -16.32 -15.18 18.76
C PRO A 300 -17.48 -15.16 17.76
N LYS A 301 -18.68 -15.41 18.26
CA LYS A 301 -19.88 -15.30 17.42
C LYS A 301 -20.03 -13.88 16.88
N GLY A 302 -20.27 -13.76 15.56
CA GLY A 302 -20.43 -12.47 14.87
C GLY A 302 -19.11 -11.81 14.41
N MET A 303 -17.96 -12.45 14.69
CA MET A 303 -16.69 -12.02 14.13
C MET A 303 -16.59 -12.42 12.66
N LYS A 304 -16.23 -11.46 11.80
CA LYS A 304 -15.89 -11.73 10.40
C LYS A 304 -14.39 -11.97 10.30
N CYS A 305 -14.01 -13.15 9.82
CA CYS A 305 -12.62 -13.52 9.62
C CYS A 305 -12.11 -12.98 8.28
N VAL A 306 -10.95 -12.31 8.32
CA VAL A 306 -10.31 -11.78 7.13
C VAL A 306 -9.09 -12.62 6.80
N TYR A 307 -9.21 -13.44 5.76
CA TYR A 307 -8.12 -14.22 5.19
C TYR A 307 -7.31 -13.33 4.25
N TRP A 308 -6.01 -13.13 4.52
CA TRP A 308 -5.11 -12.38 3.68
C TRP A 308 -4.11 -13.28 2.97
N ASP A 309 -4.01 -13.11 1.65
CA ASP A 309 -3.01 -13.78 0.82
C ASP A 309 -2.70 -12.97 -0.44
N TYR A 310 -1.44 -12.66 -0.63
CA TYR A 310 -0.91 -11.94 -1.79
C TYR A 310 0.36 -12.58 -2.35
N TYR A 311 0.61 -13.87 -2.02
CA TYR A 311 1.87 -14.55 -2.30
C TYR A 311 1.75 -15.67 -3.32
N HIS A 312 0.58 -16.27 -3.44
CA HIS A 312 0.37 -17.50 -4.19
C HIS A 312 -0.22 -17.23 -5.58
N PHE A 313 0.21 -18.06 -6.56
CA PHE A 313 -0.20 -17.96 -7.96
C PHE A 313 -0.99 -19.18 -8.42
N ASP A 314 -1.09 -20.20 -7.58
CA ASP A 314 -1.72 -21.46 -7.91
C ASP A 314 -3.17 -21.51 -7.46
N ARG A 315 -4.06 -21.83 -8.40
CA ARG A 315 -5.49 -22.02 -8.14
C ARG A 315 -5.74 -23.04 -7.03
N SER A 316 -5.06 -24.18 -7.08
CA SER A 316 -5.20 -25.27 -6.11
C SER A 316 -4.89 -24.83 -4.68
N HIS A 317 -4.00 -23.85 -4.51
CA HIS A 317 -3.73 -23.26 -3.21
C HIS A 317 -4.99 -22.62 -2.62
N TYR A 318 -5.60 -21.68 -3.33
CA TYR A 318 -6.81 -20.97 -2.84
C TYR A 318 -8.01 -21.92 -2.70
N GLU A 319 -8.15 -22.92 -3.61
CA GLU A 319 -9.19 -23.95 -3.52
C GLU A 319 -9.05 -24.82 -2.27
N GLY A 320 -7.83 -25.02 -1.79
CA GLY A 320 -7.57 -25.76 -0.55
C GLY A 320 -7.66 -24.89 0.72
N VAL A 321 -7.22 -23.63 0.66
CA VAL A 321 -7.10 -22.78 1.84
C VAL A 321 -8.43 -22.07 2.19
N ILE A 322 -9.16 -21.51 1.23
CA ILE A 322 -10.42 -20.78 1.49
C ILE A 322 -11.44 -21.61 2.28
N PRO A 323 -11.68 -22.90 1.98
CA PRO A 323 -12.60 -23.72 2.78
C PRO A 323 -12.23 -23.80 4.26
N ARG A 324 -10.94 -23.80 4.60
CA ARG A 324 -10.46 -23.83 6.00
C ARG A 324 -10.84 -22.54 6.76
N HIS A 325 -10.68 -21.40 6.11
CA HIS A 325 -11.11 -20.12 6.71
C HIS A 325 -12.63 -20.05 6.87
N LYS A 326 -13.38 -20.64 5.94
CA LYS A 326 -14.85 -20.77 6.06
C LYS A 326 -15.31 -21.69 7.21
N GLU A 327 -14.43 -22.54 7.74
CA GLU A 327 -14.72 -23.28 8.97
C GLU A 327 -14.63 -22.41 10.24
N LEU A 328 -13.95 -21.25 10.17
CA LEU A 328 -13.81 -20.31 11.29
C LEU A 328 -15.02 -19.38 11.44
N SER A 329 -15.60 -18.94 10.34
CA SER A 329 -16.67 -17.94 10.34
C SER A 329 -17.61 -18.18 9.16
N ASP A 330 -18.90 -17.90 9.36
CA ASP A 330 -19.91 -17.92 8.29
C ASP A 330 -19.66 -16.84 7.22
N GLU A 331 -19.02 -15.73 7.61
CA GLU A 331 -18.62 -14.63 6.72
C GLU A 331 -17.08 -14.49 6.72
N VAL A 332 -16.46 -15.08 5.70
CA VAL A 332 -15.03 -14.88 5.41
C VAL A 332 -14.87 -13.80 4.37
N ILE A 333 -13.99 -12.85 4.65
CA ILE A 333 -13.57 -11.79 3.75
C ILE A 333 -12.21 -12.18 3.17
N PHE A 334 -11.99 -12.00 1.88
CA PHE A 334 -10.68 -12.20 1.29
C PHE A 334 -9.94 -10.88 1.12
N ALA A 335 -8.69 -10.83 1.57
CA ALA A 335 -7.80 -9.70 1.38
C ALA A 335 -6.65 -10.07 0.43
N GLY A 336 -6.71 -9.56 -0.80
CA GLY A 336 -5.61 -9.61 -1.77
C GLY A 336 -4.71 -8.38 -1.65
N GLY A 337 -3.63 -8.29 -2.45
CA GLY A 337 -2.64 -7.23 -2.33
C GLY A 337 -2.35 -6.47 -3.62
N ILE A 338 -2.29 -5.16 -3.52
CA ILE A 338 -1.70 -4.26 -4.51
C ILE A 338 -0.28 -3.97 -4.05
N TRP A 339 0.70 -4.62 -4.64
CA TRP A 339 2.08 -4.73 -4.14
C TRP A 339 2.90 -3.43 -4.22
N THR A 340 2.61 -2.46 -3.34
CA THR A 340 3.25 -1.14 -3.27
C THR A 340 4.35 -1.02 -2.21
N TRP A 341 4.44 -1.95 -1.28
CA TRP A 341 5.25 -1.83 -0.06
C TRP A 341 6.69 -2.33 -0.18
N VAL A 342 7.11 -2.78 -1.35
CA VAL A 342 8.43 -3.40 -1.52
C VAL A 342 9.50 -2.45 -2.04
N GLY A 343 9.20 -1.56 -2.99
CA GLY A 343 10.18 -0.75 -3.70
C GLY A 343 9.74 0.69 -3.93
N PHE A 344 10.29 1.31 -4.98
CA PHE A 344 9.88 2.66 -5.42
C PHE A 344 8.63 2.68 -6.28
N SER A 345 8.14 1.52 -6.69
CA SER A 345 6.96 1.37 -7.54
C SER A 345 6.18 0.11 -7.22
N LEU A 346 4.99 0.02 -7.80
CA LEU A 346 4.13 -1.15 -7.75
C LEU A 346 4.79 -2.36 -8.44
N ALA A 347 4.79 -3.52 -7.80
CA ALA A 347 5.12 -4.80 -8.44
C ALA A 347 3.90 -5.30 -9.23
N TRP A 348 3.74 -4.76 -10.46
CA TRP A 348 2.54 -4.96 -11.28
C TRP A 348 2.31 -6.42 -11.66
N SER A 349 3.32 -7.08 -12.23
CA SER A 349 3.20 -8.50 -12.64
C SER A 349 2.77 -9.41 -11.50
N LYS A 350 3.21 -9.13 -10.27
CA LYS A 350 2.80 -9.88 -9.08
C LYS A 350 1.38 -9.56 -8.68
N THR A 351 1.03 -8.29 -8.61
CA THR A 351 -0.35 -7.84 -8.33
C THR A 351 -1.33 -8.48 -9.29
N LEU A 352 -1.06 -8.44 -10.60
CA LEU A 352 -1.91 -9.02 -11.63
C LEU A 352 -2.13 -10.52 -11.40
N LYS A 353 -1.04 -11.28 -11.34
CA LYS A 353 -1.11 -12.75 -11.26
C LYS A 353 -1.75 -13.28 -9.98
N THR A 354 -1.42 -12.70 -8.81
CA THR A 354 -2.04 -13.13 -7.54
C THR A 354 -3.52 -12.80 -7.51
N THR A 355 -3.91 -11.61 -8.01
CA THR A 355 -5.29 -11.13 -7.97
C THR A 355 -6.20 -11.90 -8.93
N GLU A 356 -5.77 -12.14 -10.18
CA GLU A 356 -6.55 -12.92 -11.15
C GLU A 356 -6.94 -14.31 -10.61
N VAL A 357 -5.96 -15.02 -10.08
CA VAL A 357 -6.19 -16.38 -9.57
C VAL A 357 -7.05 -16.36 -8.32
N ALA A 358 -6.75 -15.48 -7.37
CA ALA A 358 -7.46 -15.41 -6.10
C ALA A 358 -8.94 -15.01 -6.29
N LEU A 359 -9.22 -13.96 -7.06
CA LEU A 359 -10.60 -13.47 -7.23
C LEU A 359 -11.46 -14.44 -8.04
N ASP A 360 -10.90 -15.15 -9.03
CA ASP A 360 -11.65 -16.18 -9.72
C ASP A 360 -12.06 -17.34 -8.78
N VAL A 361 -11.17 -17.78 -7.88
CA VAL A 361 -11.51 -18.79 -6.86
C VAL A 361 -12.51 -18.23 -5.84
N CYS A 362 -12.32 -16.98 -5.38
CA CYS A 362 -13.25 -16.32 -4.45
C CYS A 362 -14.69 -16.30 -5.00
N LYS A 363 -14.88 -15.95 -6.28
CA LYS A 363 -16.19 -15.98 -6.95
C LYS A 363 -16.81 -17.38 -6.89
N LYS A 364 -16.05 -18.40 -7.29
CA LYS A 364 -16.52 -19.81 -7.34
C LYS A 364 -16.84 -20.36 -5.96
N MET A 365 -16.15 -19.88 -4.93
CA MET A 365 -16.38 -20.30 -3.55
C MET A 365 -17.36 -19.43 -2.78
N GLY A 366 -17.95 -18.44 -3.43
CA GLY A 366 -18.98 -17.58 -2.83
C GLY A 366 -18.46 -16.66 -1.73
N ILE A 367 -17.20 -16.18 -1.85
CA ILE A 367 -16.71 -15.05 -1.05
C ILE A 367 -17.40 -13.79 -1.58
N SER A 368 -18.03 -13.04 -0.68
CA SER A 368 -18.84 -11.86 -1.06
C SER A 368 -18.12 -10.53 -0.85
N ASP A 369 -17.07 -10.49 -0.04
CA ASP A 369 -16.40 -9.26 0.35
C ASP A 369 -14.90 -9.37 0.10
N ILE A 370 -14.35 -8.36 -0.58
CA ILE A 370 -12.95 -8.31 -1.02
C ILE A 370 -12.30 -7.03 -0.52
N ILE A 371 -11.08 -7.17 0.01
CA ILE A 371 -10.20 -6.07 0.39
C ILE A 371 -8.95 -6.12 -0.50
N ALA A 372 -8.63 -5.02 -1.17
CA ALA A 372 -7.37 -4.84 -1.88
C ALA A 372 -6.38 -4.10 -0.97
N THR A 373 -5.48 -4.82 -0.28
CA THR A 373 -4.54 -4.18 0.64
C THR A 373 -3.47 -3.39 -0.09
N VAL A 374 -3.20 -2.19 0.40
CA VAL A 374 -2.17 -1.27 -0.11
C VAL A 374 -1.26 -0.91 1.06
N TRP A 375 -0.31 -1.81 1.38
CA TRP A 375 0.61 -1.61 2.49
C TRP A 375 1.68 -0.57 2.19
N GLY A 376 2.19 0.09 3.23
CA GLY A 376 3.20 1.15 3.17
C GLY A 376 4.47 0.85 3.98
N ASP A 377 4.79 -0.42 4.18
CA ASP A 377 5.89 -0.90 5.02
C ASP A 377 7.22 -0.18 4.74
N ASN A 378 8.01 0.04 5.78
CA ASN A 378 9.39 0.55 5.72
C ASN A 378 9.61 1.90 5.04
N GLY A 379 8.63 2.76 5.06
CA GLY A 379 8.67 4.07 4.42
C GLY A 379 8.05 4.03 3.03
N THR A 380 7.17 4.95 2.78
CA THR A 380 6.35 5.02 1.57
C THR A 380 7.14 5.70 0.45
N GLU A 381 8.13 5.01 -0.14
CA GLU A 381 8.80 5.49 -1.35
C GLU A 381 7.93 5.31 -2.60
N CYS A 382 7.08 4.27 -2.62
CA CYS A 382 6.12 4.06 -3.69
C CYS A 382 5.00 5.11 -3.60
N LEU A 383 4.87 5.95 -4.62
CA LEU A 383 3.86 7.01 -4.61
C LEU A 383 2.45 6.44 -4.76
N ALA A 384 1.50 7.00 -4.01
CA ALA A 384 0.10 6.57 -3.97
C ALA A 384 -0.57 6.40 -5.34
N ASN A 385 -0.23 7.26 -6.28
CA ASN A 385 -0.82 7.22 -7.63
C ASN A 385 -0.53 5.91 -8.38
N THR A 386 0.53 5.19 -8.02
CA THR A 386 0.86 3.89 -8.63
C THR A 386 -0.16 2.81 -8.28
N THR A 387 -0.92 2.98 -7.20
CA THR A 387 -1.93 2.00 -6.73
C THR A 387 -3.14 1.91 -7.64
N LEU A 388 -3.42 2.94 -8.43
CA LEU A 388 -4.65 3.07 -9.20
C LEU A 388 -4.82 1.97 -10.26
N ILE A 389 -3.74 1.49 -10.85
CA ILE A 389 -3.80 0.35 -11.79
C ILE A 389 -4.24 -0.93 -11.07
N GLY A 390 -3.79 -1.16 -9.83
CA GLY A 390 -4.26 -2.26 -9.00
C GLY A 390 -5.73 -2.10 -8.59
N CYS A 391 -6.16 -0.88 -8.23
CA CYS A 391 -7.57 -0.61 -7.95
C CYS A 391 -8.46 -0.91 -9.16
N GLN A 392 -8.05 -0.49 -10.37
CA GLN A 392 -8.76 -0.82 -11.60
C GLN A 392 -8.82 -2.34 -11.83
N LEU A 393 -7.74 -3.07 -11.54
CA LEU A 393 -7.70 -4.52 -11.65
C LEU A 393 -8.75 -5.21 -10.75
N PHE A 394 -8.79 -4.83 -9.47
CA PHE A 394 -9.78 -5.36 -8.53
C PHE A 394 -11.21 -5.00 -8.96
N ALA A 395 -11.42 -3.81 -9.54
CA ALA A 395 -12.71 -3.41 -10.07
C ALA A 395 -13.10 -4.28 -11.25
N GLU A 396 -12.28 -4.36 -12.31
CA GLU A 396 -12.65 -5.10 -13.52
C GLU A 396 -12.84 -6.59 -13.25
N LEU A 397 -11.98 -7.21 -12.42
CA LEU A 397 -12.20 -8.59 -11.97
C LEU A 397 -13.44 -8.73 -11.08
N GLY A 398 -13.94 -7.65 -10.48
CA GLY A 398 -15.21 -7.64 -9.76
C GLY A 398 -16.44 -7.68 -10.68
N TYR A 399 -16.33 -7.19 -11.90
CA TYR A 399 -17.43 -7.13 -12.89
C TYR A 399 -17.32 -8.18 -14.00
N HIS A 400 -16.11 -8.66 -14.28
CA HIS A 400 -15.83 -9.60 -15.38
C HIS A 400 -15.08 -10.82 -14.88
N ASP A 401 -15.27 -11.96 -15.54
CA ASP A 401 -14.55 -13.20 -15.21
C ASP A 401 -13.12 -13.20 -15.73
N ASN A 402 -12.87 -12.52 -16.85
CA ASN A 402 -11.55 -12.36 -17.45
C ASN A 402 -11.37 -10.90 -17.86
N ILE A 403 -10.13 -10.47 -17.93
CA ILE A 403 -9.77 -9.12 -18.37
C ILE A 403 -9.36 -9.16 -19.84
N ASP A 404 -10.00 -8.31 -20.65
CA ASP A 404 -9.46 -7.87 -21.94
C ASP A 404 -8.52 -6.68 -21.68
N MET A 405 -7.25 -6.81 -22.06
CA MET A 405 -6.25 -5.79 -21.73
C MET A 405 -6.43 -4.49 -22.50
N ASP A 406 -7.04 -4.51 -23.70
CA ASP A 406 -7.34 -3.29 -24.47
C ASP A 406 -8.50 -2.53 -23.83
N GLU A 407 -9.56 -3.23 -23.40
CA GLU A 407 -10.67 -2.65 -22.65
C GLU A 407 -10.20 -2.14 -21.29
N PHE A 408 -9.36 -2.89 -20.58
CA PHE A 408 -8.74 -2.48 -19.33
C PHE A 408 -7.94 -1.19 -19.48
N ALA A 409 -7.10 -1.08 -20.52
CA ALA A 409 -6.33 0.12 -20.80
C ALA A 409 -7.23 1.33 -21.08
N ALA A 410 -8.30 1.15 -21.86
CA ALA A 410 -9.27 2.20 -22.15
C ALA A 410 -10.00 2.67 -20.88
N ARG A 411 -10.44 1.72 -20.02
CA ARG A 411 -11.07 2.02 -18.74
C ARG A 411 -10.11 2.72 -17.78
N PHE A 412 -8.88 2.21 -17.64
CA PHE A 412 -7.87 2.84 -16.78
C PHE A 412 -7.59 4.27 -17.21
N LYS A 413 -7.39 4.50 -18.51
CA LYS A 413 -7.20 5.83 -19.07
C LYS A 413 -8.39 6.75 -18.79
N PHE A 414 -9.60 6.26 -18.99
CA PHE A 414 -10.82 7.03 -18.74
C PHE A 414 -10.97 7.38 -17.25
N CYS A 415 -10.82 6.42 -16.35
CA CYS A 415 -11.01 6.62 -14.91
C CYS A 415 -9.91 7.46 -14.26
N THR A 416 -8.69 7.44 -14.79
CA THR A 416 -7.52 8.04 -14.14
C THR A 416 -6.82 9.11 -14.95
N GLY A 417 -6.87 9.05 -16.29
CA GLY A 417 -6.09 9.86 -17.21
C GLY A 417 -4.67 9.34 -17.48
N GLY A 418 -4.31 8.17 -16.92
CA GLY A 418 -2.99 7.54 -17.12
C GLY A 418 -2.95 6.59 -18.30
N GLU A 419 -1.79 6.46 -18.94
CA GLU A 419 -1.54 5.47 -19.99
C GLU A 419 -1.07 4.16 -19.35
N LEU A 420 -1.83 3.07 -19.56
CA LEU A 420 -1.56 1.77 -18.94
C LEU A 420 -0.11 1.30 -19.13
N ALA A 421 0.38 1.35 -20.38
CA ALA A 421 1.73 0.89 -20.71
C ALA A 421 2.84 1.65 -19.98
N ASP A 422 2.62 2.92 -19.62
CA ASP A 422 3.58 3.69 -18.81
C ASP A 422 3.54 3.25 -17.35
N PHE A 423 2.36 2.98 -16.82
CA PHE A 423 2.21 2.46 -15.45
C PHE A 423 2.81 1.05 -15.31
N GLU A 424 2.63 0.18 -16.29
CA GLU A 424 3.27 -1.14 -16.32
C GLU A 424 4.80 -1.05 -16.32
N ASN A 425 5.37 -0.07 -17.03
CA ASN A 425 6.82 0.16 -17.06
C ASN A 425 7.41 0.56 -15.70
N LEU A 426 6.60 1.02 -14.73
CA LEU A 426 7.09 1.38 -13.40
C LEU A 426 7.73 0.19 -12.67
N GLU A 427 7.24 -1.04 -12.87
CA GLU A 427 7.84 -2.25 -12.26
C GLU A 427 9.27 -2.52 -12.74
N LEU A 428 9.70 -1.96 -13.87
CA LEU A 428 11.05 -2.15 -14.43
C LEU A 428 12.15 -1.54 -13.54
N LEU A 429 11.78 -0.72 -12.53
CA LEU A 429 12.73 -0.32 -11.48
C LEU A 429 13.28 -1.54 -10.73
N ASP A 430 12.46 -2.55 -10.49
CA ASP A 430 12.83 -3.75 -9.76
C ASP A 430 12.88 -5.03 -10.62
N LYS A 431 12.22 -5.01 -11.79
CA LYS A 431 12.35 -6.04 -12.82
C LYS A 431 13.50 -5.68 -13.76
N ASN A 432 14.69 -6.09 -13.40
CA ASN A 432 15.96 -5.68 -13.99
C ASN A 432 16.84 -6.93 -14.30
N PRO A 433 18.07 -6.80 -14.84
CA PRO A 433 18.91 -7.95 -15.18
C PRO A 433 19.18 -8.95 -14.05
N LEU A 434 19.11 -8.53 -12.78
CA LEU A 434 19.22 -9.44 -11.63
C LEU A 434 18.01 -10.38 -11.53
N THR A 435 16.82 -9.89 -11.81
CA THR A 435 15.55 -10.55 -11.49
C THR A 435 14.92 -11.20 -12.71
N GLU A 436 15.22 -10.73 -13.92
CA GLU A 436 14.68 -11.26 -15.19
C GLU A 436 14.86 -12.78 -15.36
N PRO A 437 16.01 -13.40 -14.99
CA PRO A 437 16.19 -14.84 -15.12
C PRO A 437 15.31 -15.68 -14.18
N LEU A 438 14.76 -15.10 -13.13
CA LEU A 438 14.15 -15.84 -12.03
C LEU A 438 12.73 -16.31 -12.30
N LYS A 439 12.10 -15.90 -13.41
CA LYS A 439 10.72 -16.26 -13.83
C LYS A 439 9.64 -16.13 -12.73
N ASP A 440 10.04 -15.77 -11.52
CA ASP A 440 9.19 -15.57 -10.39
C ASP A 440 8.87 -14.08 -10.27
N PRO A 441 7.62 -13.65 -10.36
CA PRO A 441 7.23 -12.24 -10.19
C PRO A 441 7.35 -11.77 -8.75
N SER A 442 8.16 -12.42 -7.93
CA SER A 442 8.23 -12.14 -6.51
C SER A 442 9.06 -10.91 -6.14
N ASN A 443 8.96 -10.53 -5.01
CA ASN A 443 9.45 -9.63 -3.97
C ASN A 443 10.89 -9.11 -4.15
N TYR A 444 11.28 -8.63 -5.34
CA TYR A 444 12.57 -7.99 -5.53
C TYR A 444 12.39 -6.47 -5.38
N ASN A 445 13.28 -5.85 -4.66
CA ASN A 445 13.32 -4.40 -4.46
C ASN A 445 14.73 -3.83 -4.68
N ALA A 446 15.34 -4.26 -5.78
CA ALA A 446 16.69 -3.86 -6.13
C ALA A 446 16.85 -2.34 -6.22
N SER A 447 15.88 -1.64 -6.78
CA SER A 447 15.88 -0.18 -6.82
C SER A 447 16.06 0.44 -5.43
N LYS A 448 15.41 -0.13 -4.42
CA LYS A 448 15.42 0.37 -3.05
C LYS A 448 16.75 0.12 -2.35
N TYR A 449 17.27 -1.11 -2.34
CA TYR A 449 18.54 -1.36 -1.66
C TYR A 449 19.73 -0.77 -2.42
N LEU A 450 19.72 -0.68 -3.73
CA LEU A 450 20.73 0.01 -4.52
C LEU A 450 20.71 1.53 -4.29
N MET A 451 19.51 2.11 -4.12
CA MET A 451 19.38 3.53 -3.78
C MET A 451 19.96 3.85 -2.41
N TRP A 452 19.66 3.04 -1.40
CA TRP A 452 19.96 3.37 -0.01
C TRP A 452 21.27 2.80 0.52
N GLN A 453 21.92 1.82 -0.17
CA GLN A 453 23.21 1.31 0.28
C GLN A 453 24.32 2.37 0.26
N ASP A 454 25.25 2.26 1.22
CA ASP A 454 26.48 3.04 1.27
C ASP A 454 27.48 2.57 0.21
N ILE A 455 28.15 3.51 -0.47
CA ILE A 455 29.07 3.23 -1.58
C ILE A 455 30.42 2.71 -1.14
N LEU A 456 30.86 3.00 0.10
CA LEU A 456 32.14 2.49 0.65
C LEU A 456 31.96 1.08 1.23
N THR A 457 30.89 0.85 2.00
CA THR A 457 30.65 -0.46 2.61
C THR A 457 30.07 -1.49 1.65
N GLY A 458 29.27 -1.07 0.67
CA GLY A 458 28.78 -1.91 -0.44
C GLY A 458 28.16 -3.24 -0.03
N LEU A 459 27.20 -3.24 0.91
CA LEU A 459 26.62 -4.47 1.47
C LEU A 459 26.00 -5.40 0.44
N CYS A 460 25.52 -4.86 -0.66
CA CYS A 460 24.88 -5.62 -1.74
C CYS A 460 25.81 -5.90 -2.93
N ASP A 461 27.03 -5.41 -2.90
CA ASP A 461 27.96 -5.44 -4.04
C ASP A 461 28.25 -6.86 -4.53
N TYR A 462 28.43 -7.83 -3.62
CA TYR A 462 28.65 -9.23 -3.99
C TYR A 462 27.52 -9.77 -4.89
N ASN A 463 26.27 -9.50 -4.51
CA ASN A 463 25.09 -10.08 -5.16
C ASN A 463 24.75 -9.41 -6.51
N ILE A 464 25.33 -8.24 -6.80
CA ILE A 464 25.08 -7.51 -8.05
C ILE A 464 26.26 -7.57 -9.03
N ASP A 465 27.36 -8.18 -8.64
CA ASP A 465 28.56 -8.28 -9.51
C ASP A 465 28.27 -9.13 -10.75
N GLY A 466 28.67 -8.58 -11.92
CA GLY A 466 28.45 -9.23 -13.22
C GLY A 466 27.16 -8.86 -13.92
N TYR A 467 26.30 -8.04 -13.33
CA TYR A 467 25.07 -7.55 -13.97
C TYR A 467 25.23 -6.12 -14.48
N ALA A 468 24.71 -5.83 -15.68
CA ALA A 468 24.77 -4.51 -16.29
C ALA A 468 23.61 -3.61 -15.80
N LEU A 469 23.67 -3.22 -14.53
CA LEU A 469 22.58 -2.47 -13.90
C LEU A 469 22.58 -0.99 -14.30
N ASN A 470 23.74 -0.37 -14.46
CA ASN A 470 23.83 1.02 -14.89
C ASN A 470 23.19 1.21 -16.26
N ASP A 471 23.49 0.33 -17.24
CA ASP A 471 22.94 0.38 -18.59
C ASP A 471 21.41 0.19 -18.59
N HIS A 472 20.92 -0.73 -17.76
CA HIS A 472 19.48 -0.94 -17.57
C HIS A 472 18.78 0.33 -17.10
N TYR A 473 19.29 0.95 -16.04
CA TYR A 473 18.67 2.14 -15.47
C TYR A 473 18.84 3.38 -16.36
N GLU A 474 19.90 3.46 -17.16
CA GLU A 474 20.03 4.51 -18.17
C GLU A 474 18.94 4.40 -19.23
N GLY A 475 18.73 3.21 -19.80
CA GLY A 475 17.64 2.95 -20.74
C GLY A 475 16.25 3.18 -20.14
N LEU A 476 16.07 2.83 -18.86
CA LEU A 476 14.81 3.04 -18.14
C LEU A 476 14.54 4.53 -17.87
N ALA A 477 15.58 5.31 -17.57
CA ALA A 477 15.45 6.76 -17.40
C ALA A 477 14.89 7.42 -18.69
N GLU A 478 15.36 7.02 -19.87
CA GLU A 478 14.82 7.55 -21.13
C GLU A 478 13.36 7.14 -21.37
N LYS A 479 12.95 5.92 -20.97
CA LYS A 479 11.54 5.50 -21.03
C LYS A 479 10.65 6.38 -20.14
N PHE A 480 11.03 6.60 -18.87
CA PHE A 480 10.24 7.44 -17.97
C PHE A 480 10.20 8.90 -18.40
N LYS A 481 11.31 9.43 -18.94
CA LYS A 481 11.37 10.77 -19.51
C LYS A 481 10.38 10.92 -20.68
N ALA A 482 10.24 9.90 -21.52
CA ALA A 482 9.28 9.89 -22.63
C ALA A 482 7.82 9.78 -22.15
N ALA A 483 7.55 9.28 -20.94
CA ALA A 483 6.21 9.24 -20.34
C ALA A 483 5.76 10.60 -19.80
N ILE A 484 6.68 11.50 -19.46
CA ILE A 484 6.38 12.85 -18.97
C ILE A 484 5.71 13.65 -20.10
N GLY A 485 4.63 14.34 -19.78
CA GLY A 485 3.85 15.17 -20.72
C GLY A 485 2.72 14.43 -21.44
N ARG A 486 2.57 13.11 -21.25
CA ARG A 486 1.44 12.35 -21.82
C ARG A 486 0.52 11.70 -20.78
N ASN A 487 0.90 11.74 -19.50
CA ASN A 487 0.13 11.20 -18.39
C ASN A 487 -0.56 12.28 -17.53
N GLY A 488 -0.51 13.54 -17.97
CA GLY A 488 -1.24 14.67 -17.37
C GLY A 488 -0.99 14.81 -15.87
N GLN A 489 -1.98 14.48 -15.07
CA GLN A 489 -1.90 14.60 -13.60
C GLN A 489 -0.84 13.70 -12.92
N PHE A 490 -0.27 12.74 -13.65
CA PHE A 490 0.77 11.82 -13.17
C PHE A 490 2.18 12.18 -13.66
N ASP A 491 2.34 13.27 -14.41
CA ASP A 491 3.66 13.66 -14.92
C ASP A 491 4.70 13.85 -13.80
N ASN A 492 4.28 14.38 -12.63
CA ASN A 492 5.16 14.50 -11.46
C ASN A 492 5.64 13.13 -10.93
N MET A 493 4.80 12.09 -11.01
CA MET A 493 5.16 10.72 -10.64
C MET A 493 6.17 10.13 -11.63
N PHE A 494 6.00 10.35 -12.93
CA PHE A 494 6.96 9.91 -13.94
C PHE A 494 8.27 10.71 -13.88
N GLU A 495 8.21 12.01 -13.51
CA GLU A 495 9.40 12.81 -13.23
C GLU A 495 10.19 12.21 -12.04
N PHE A 496 9.50 11.80 -10.99
CA PHE A 496 10.13 11.09 -9.86
C PHE A 496 10.77 9.78 -10.31
N SER A 497 10.05 8.93 -11.04
CA SER A 497 10.56 7.63 -11.53
C SER A 497 11.76 7.81 -12.48
N TYR A 498 11.73 8.85 -13.33
CA TYR A 498 12.87 9.25 -14.16
C TYR A 498 14.10 9.55 -13.31
N HIS A 499 13.95 10.37 -12.25
CA HIS A 499 15.08 10.72 -11.41
C HIS A 499 15.59 9.54 -10.57
N VAL A 500 14.72 8.61 -10.14
CA VAL A 500 15.14 7.35 -9.50
C VAL A 500 16.04 6.55 -10.45
N ALA A 501 15.58 6.30 -11.67
CA ALA A 501 16.36 5.57 -12.68
C ALA A 501 17.66 6.32 -13.04
N ASN A 502 17.63 7.64 -13.20
CA ASN A 502 18.79 8.46 -13.51
C ASN A 502 19.87 8.48 -12.42
N VAL A 503 19.49 8.35 -11.15
CA VAL A 503 20.43 8.15 -10.04
C VAL A 503 21.02 6.74 -10.09
N LEU A 504 20.17 5.73 -10.25
CA LEU A 504 20.59 4.33 -10.28
C LEU A 504 21.48 4.01 -11.48
N ALA A 505 21.35 4.71 -12.60
CA ALA A 505 22.23 4.62 -13.75
C ALA A 505 23.73 4.90 -13.44
N ILE A 506 24.00 5.57 -12.33
CA ILE A 506 25.39 5.78 -11.86
C ILE A 506 25.63 4.98 -10.57
N LYS A 507 24.68 5.01 -9.64
CA LYS A 507 24.87 4.53 -8.28
C LYS A 507 24.91 3.01 -8.18
N SER A 508 24.17 2.29 -9.02
CA SER A 508 23.99 0.84 -8.88
C SER A 508 25.30 0.07 -8.78
N GLU A 509 26.30 0.42 -9.60
CA GLU A 509 27.60 -0.26 -9.64
C GLU A 509 28.74 0.61 -9.07
N MET A 510 28.44 1.74 -8.42
CA MET A 510 29.46 2.67 -7.93
C MET A 510 30.41 2.02 -6.92
N GLY A 511 29.86 1.27 -5.96
CA GLY A 511 30.66 0.55 -4.96
C GLY A 511 31.61 -0.47 -5.59
N LEU A 512 31.13 -1.24 -6.57
CA LEU A 512 31.95 -2.19 -7.34
C LEU A 512 33.08 -1.51 -8.09
N ARG A 513 32.78 -0.42 -8.81
CA ARG A 513 33.80 0.33 -9.58
C ARG A 513 34.86 0.94 -8.67
N LEU A 514 34.43 1.53 -7.56
CA LEU A 514 35.30 2.10 -6.56
C LEU A 514 36.22 1.03 -5.94
N THR A 515 35.66 -0.08 -5.49
CA THR A 515 36.43 -1.19 -4.90
C THR A 515 37.43 -1.79 -5.89
N ARG A 516 37.05 -1.96 -7.15
CA ARG A 516 37.93 -2.48 -8.21
C ARG A 516 39.07 -1.52 -8.51
N ALA A 517 38.80 -0.22 -8.66
CA ALA A 517 39.82 0.79 -8.88
C ALA A 517 40.83 0.87 -7.70
N TYR A 518 40.32 0.81 -6.48
CA TYR A 518 41.16 0.81 -5.26
C TYR A 518 42.07 -0.42 -5.20
N LYS A 519 41.51 -1.64 -5.35
CA LYS A 519 42.30 -2.90 -5.31
C LYS A 519 43.32 -3.01 -6.44
N ALA A 520 43.04 -2.41 -7.61
CA ALA A 520 43.96 -2.35 -8.74
C ALA A 520 45.02 -1.26 -8.56
N GLY A 521 44.92 -0.38 -7.56
CA GLY A 521 45.80 0.79 -7.40
C GLY A 521 45.67 1.81 -8.55
N ASP A 522 44.52 1.84 -9.22
CA ASP A 522 44.23 2.73 -10.35
C ASP A 522 43.92 4.14 -9.85
N LYS A 523 44.95 4.95 -9.72
CA LYS A 523 44.84 6.32 -9.18
C LYS A 523 44.09 7.26 -10.11
N GLU A 524 44.12 7.01 -11.44
CA GLU A 524 43.41 7.84 -12.41
C GLU A 524 41.90 7.61 -12.30
N ALA A 525 41.45 6.34 -12.26
CA ALA A 525 40.05 5.97 -12.05
C ALA A 525 39.54 6.48 -10.69
N LEU A 526 40.33 6.34 -9.60
CA LEU A 526 39.93 6.87 -8.29
C LEU A 526 39.78 8.40 -8.30
N LEU A 527 40.68 9.12 -9.00
CA LEU A 527 40.58 10.56 -9.11
C LEU A 527 39.34 11.00 -9.89
N ASP A 528 39.02 10.29 -10.98
CA ASP A 528 37.79 10.53 -11.77
C ASP A 528 36.54 10.26 -10.94
N ILE A 529 36.49 9.13 -10.21
CA ILE A 529 35.39 8.82 -9.28
C ILE A 529 35.21 9.96 -8.28
N ALA A 530 36.27 10.41 -7.62
CA ALA A 530 36.15 11.42 -6.57
C ALA A 530 35.82 12.82 -7.09
N LYS A 531 36.33 13.23 -8.27
CA LYS A 531 36.19 14.59 -8.77
C LYS A 531 35.05 14.77 -9.79
N VAL A 532 34.60 13.71 -10.44
CA VAL A 532 33.61 13.78 -11.51
C VAL A 532 32.37 12.96 -11.15
N GLN A 533 32.52 11.65 -10.91
CA GLN A 533 31.37 10.76 -10.81
C GLN A 533 30.57 10.94 -9.50
N LEU A 534 31.23 11.04 -8.33
CA LEU A 534 30.56 11.25 -7.04
C LEU A 534 29.89 12.62 -6.92
N PRO A 535 30.51 13.74 -7.37
CA PRO A 535 29.83 15.01 -7.47
C PRO A 535 28.60 15.00 -8.39
N ASP A 536 28.65 14.32 -9.55
CA ASP A 536 27.51 14.18 -10.44
C ASP A 536 26.40 13.33 -9.79
N LEU A 537 26.77 12.21 -9.16
CA LEU A 537 25.82 11.39 -8.39
C LEU A 537 25.08 12.22 -7.33
N LYS A 538 25.84 12.99 -6.54
CA LYS A 538 25.26 13.86 -5.50
C LYS A 538 24.29 14.89 -6.08
N ALA A 539 24.65 15.50 -7.21
CA ALA A 539 23.79 16.48 -7.89
C ALA A 539 22.50 15.83 -8.45
N ARG A 540 22.57 14.61 -9.00
CA ARG A 540 21.38 13.87 -9.43
C ARG A 540 20.49 13.48 -8.25
N MET A 541 21.07 13.03 -7.15
CA MET A 541 20.33 12.68 -5.93
C MET A 541 19.65 13.89 -5.30
N GLU A 542 20.26 15.08 -5.34
CA GLU A 542 19.59 16.30 -4.85
C GLU A 542 18.37 16.65 -5.70
N LYS A 543 18.44 16.50 -7.03
CA LYS A 543 17.28 16.68 -7.91
C LYS A 543 16.17 15.65 -7.60
N LEU A 544 16.54 14.38 -7.42
CA LEU A 544 15.61 13.34 -7.02
C LEU A 544 14.91 13.71 -5.70
N ARG A 545 15.67 14.12 -4.67
CA ARG A 545 15.13 14.52 -3.37
C ARG A 545 14.09 15.65 -3.51
N LEU A 546 14.40 16.67 -4.31
CA LEU A 546 13.49 17.80 -4.52
C LEU A 546 12.20 17.40 -5.24
N VAL A 547 12.29 16.54 -6.24
CA VAL A 547 11.11 16.01 -6.96
C VAL A 547 10.30 15.09 -6.07
N HIS A 548 10.96 14.23 -5.27
CA HIS A 548 10.27 13.37 -4.29
C HIS A 548 9.54 14.21 -3.24
N MET A 549 10.19 15.23 -2.70
CA MET A 549 9.59 16.17 -1.74
C MET A 549 8.35 16.85 -2.32
N LYS A 550 8.42 17.32 -3.57
CA LYS A 550 7.28 17.92 -4.28
C LYS A 550 6.10 16.95 -4.38
N ASN A 551 6.35 15.70 -4.80
CA ASN A 551 5.32 14.66 -4.86
C ASN A 551 4.75 14.35 -3.47
N TRP A 552 5.61 14.27 -2.45
CA TRP A 552 5.16 14.02 -1.08
C TRP A 552 4.15 15.09 -0.62
N PHE A 553 4.50 16.37 -0.72
CA PHE A 553 3.62 17.45 -0.28
C PHE A 553 2.37 17.64 -1.16
N GLU A 554 2.39 17.15 -2.39
CA GLU A 554 1.20 17.09 -3.23
C GLU A 554 0.21 16.02 -2.77
N LEU A 555 0.71 14.83 -2.40
CA LEU A 555 -0.09 13.64 -2.14
C LEU A 555 -0.43 13.44 -0.66
N TYR A 556 0.50 13.75 0.22
CA TYR A 556 0.44 13.38 1.64
C TYR A 556 0.40 14.59 2.57
N LYS A 557 0.13 14.34 3.84
CA LYS A 557 0.35 15.29 4.93
C LYS A 557 1.86 15.53 5.08
N PRO A 558 2.30 16.74 5.54
CA PRO A 558 3.74 17.06 5.62
C PRO A 558 4.56 16.18 6.57
N LEU A 559 3.96 15.76 7.71
CA LEU A 559 4.65 14.89 8.67
C LEU A 559 4.96 13.53 8.02
N GLY A 560 6.11 12.96 8.32
CA GLY A 560 6.63 11.73 7.75
C GLY A 560 7.72 11.96 6.69
N TRP A 561 7.76 13.13 6.05
CA TRP A 561 8.81 13.47 5.09
C TRP A 561 10.21 13.48 5.72
N ASP A 562 10.33 13.78 7.00
CA ASP A 562 11.58 13.78 7.73
C ASP A 562 12.34 12.45 7.65
N ILE A 563 11.64 11.32 7.51
CA ILE A 563 12.26 10.00 7.30
C ILE A 563 13.01 9.96 5.97
N MET A 564 12.39 10.48 4.90
CA MET A 564 13.02 10.54 3.59
C MET A 564 14.19 11.52 3.57
N ASP A 565 14.04 12.70 4.19
CA ASP A 565 15.14 13.67 4.32
C ASP A 565 16.35 13.09 5.04
N MET A 566 16.14 12.31 6.10
CA MET A 566 17.25 11.62 6.80
C MET A 566 17.92 10.58 5.92
N ARG A 567 17.16 9.81 5.14
CA ARG A 567 17.74 8.83 4.19
C ARG A 567 18.59 9.49 3.13
N TYR A 568 18.11 10.56 2.48
CA TYR A 568 18.88 11.33 1.51
C TYR A 568 20.09 12.01 2.17
N GLY A 569 19.88 12.66 3.32
CA GLY A 569 20.94 13.38 4.04
C GLY A 569 22.10 12.49 4.46
N SER A 570 21.82 11.25 4.91
CA SER A 570 22.88 10.29 5.24
C SER A 570 23.74 9.94 4.04
N LEU A 571 23.13 9.72 2.87
CA LEU A 571 23.87 9.42 1.64
C LEU A 571 24.70 10.60 1.14
N PHE A 572 24.20 11.84 1.24
CA PHE A 572 24.98 13.02 0.89
C PHE A 572 26.25 13.14 1.73
N ALA A 573 26.14 12.94 3.05
CA ALA A 573 27.29 12.95 3.95
C ALA A 573 28.28 11.82 3.63
N ARG A 574 27.77 10.61 3.32
CA ARG A 574 28.62 9.47 2.95
C ARG A 574 29.33 9.65 1.61
N ILE A 575 28.71 10.28 0.64
CA ILE A 575 29.36 10.65 -0.63
C ILE A 575 30.49 11.67 -0.37
N ASP A 576 30.25 12.70 0.47
CA ASP A 576 31.30 13.66 0.83
C ASP A 576 32.46 12.99 1.56
N SER A 577 32.19 12.07 2.50
CA SER A 577 33.24 11.28 3.19
C SER A 577 34.05 10.45 2.20
N ALA A 578 33.38 9.75 1.27
CA ALA A 578 34.08 8.96 0.25
C ALA A 578 34.98 9.81 -0.63
N ILE A 579 34.52 11.00 -1.06
CA ILE A 579 35.37 11.94 -1.82
C ILE A 579 36.63 12.32 -1.00
N MET A 580 36.43 12.68 0.28
CA MET A 580 37.55 13.08 1.15
C MET A 580 38.53 11.94 1.36
N GLU A 581 38.07 10.73 1.64
CA GLU A 581 38.92 9.55 1.88
C GLU A 581 39.69 9.15 0.63
N ILE A 582 39.06 9.15 -0.55
CA ILE A 582 39.73 8.85 -1.82
C ILE A 582 40.84 9.88 -2.11
N LEU A 583 40.54 11.18 -1.93
CA LEU A 583 41.52 12.23 -2.16
C LEU A 583 42.69 12.15 -1.16
N ALA A 584 42.43 11.85 0.12
CA ALA A 584 43.46 11.65 1.13
C ALA A 584 44.33 10.41 0.86
N TYR A 585 43.74 9.33 0.34
CA TYR A 585 44.49 8.17 -0.13
C TYR A 585 45.38 8.50 -1.33
N LEU A 586 44.88 9.28 -2.28
CA LEU A 586 45.60 9.65 -3.49
C LEU A 586 46.79 10.59 -3.19
N ASP A 587 46.68 11.50 -2.22
CA ASP A 587 47.77 12.40 -1.82
C ASP A 587 48.72 11.81 -0.77
N GLY A 588 48.40 10.60 -0.24
CA GLY A 588 49.21 9.86 0.71
C GLY A 588 49.04 10.27 2.18
N SER A 589 48.04 11.12 2.49
CA SER A 589 47.69 11.46 3.88
C SER A 589 46.88 10.37 4.59
N LEU A 590 46.24 9.48 3.81
CA LEU A 590 45.59 8.26 4.26
C LEU A 590 46.32 7.05 3.63
N GLU A 591 46.76 6.10 4.45
CA GLU A 591 47.49 4.92 3.97
C GLU A 591 46.59 3.92 3.25
N ARG A 592 45.34 3.75 3.74
CA ARG A 592 44.35 2.80 3.20
C ARG A 592 42.92 3.23 3.53
N ILE A 593 41.99 2.78 2.71
CA ILE A 593 40.53 2.96 2.94
C ILE A 593 40.01 1.60 3.44
N GLU A 594 39.79 1.47 4.75
CA GLU A 594 39.49 0.17 5.37
C GLU A 594 38.19 -0.45 4.87
N GLU A 595 37.17 0.35 4.58
CA GLU A 595 35.91 -0.13 4.03
C GLU A 595 36.07 -0.81 2.66
N LEU A 596 37.01 -0.34 1.83
CA LEU A 596 37.29 -0.94 0.53
C LEU A 596 38.16 -2.19 0.58
N GLU A 597 38.88 -2.40 1.69
CA GLU A 597 39.68 -3.61 1.92
C GLU A 597 38.84 -4.77 2.44
N GLN A 598 37.70 -4.46 3.06
CA GLN A 598 36.80 -5.49 3.57
C GLN A 598 36.29 -6.39 2.44
N GLU A 599 36.42 -7.70 2.63
CA GLU A 599 35.87 -8.69 1.70
C GLU A 599 34.34 -8.53 1.58
N ARG A 600 33.86 -8.48 0.34
CA ARG A 600 32.41 -8.47 0.07
C ARG A 600 31.87 -9.89 0.15
N LEU A 601 31.01 -10.15 1.11
CA LEU A 601 30.32 -11.45 1.28
C LEU A 601 28.90 -11.37 0.70
N PRO A 602 28.33 -12.53 0.30
CA PRO A 602 26.93 -12.57 -0.12
C PRO A 602 26.01 -12.11 1.02
N TYR A 603 25.03 -11.26 0.70
CA TYR A 603 24.09 -10.74 1.67
C TYR A 603 23.33 -11.89 2.35
N HIS A 604 23.34 -11.95 3.69
CA HIS A 604 22.83 -13.07 4.50
C HIS A 604 23.48 -14.44 4.23
N GLY A 605 24.61 -14.50 3.54
CA GLY A 605 25.26 -15.75 3.14
C GLY A 605 24.56 -16.44 1.96
N GLU A 606 23.65 -15.76 1.29
CA GLU A 606 22.90 -16.28 0.14
C GLU A 606 23.48 -15.77 -1.18
N GLU A 607 23.81 -16.68 -2.08
CA GLU A 607 24.24 -16.36 -3.42
C GLU A 607 23.07 -15.98 -4.34
N GLY A 608 23.36 -15.20 -5.38
CA GLY A 608 22.36 -14.73 -6.33
C GLY A 608 21.65 -13.44 -5.91
N PRO A 609 20.57 -13.05 -6.59
CA PRO A 609 19.87 -11.81 -6.31
C PRO A 609 19.25 -11.77 -4.92
N ILE A 610 19.39 -10.62 -4.25
CA ILE A 610 18.71 -10.37 -2.96
C ILE A 610 17.22 -10.30 -3.21
N LYS A 611 16.47 -11.22 -2.61
CA LYS A 611 15.03 -11.32 -2.84
C LYS A 611 14.28 -10.11 -2.30
N TYR A 612 14.51 -9.76 -1.05
CA TYR A 612 13.72 -8.74 -0.38
C TYR A 612 14.50 -8.15 0.79
N LEU A 613 14.88 -6.88 0.68
CA LEU A 613 15.56 -6.17 1.76
C LEU A 613 14.64 -5.10 2.34
N ASN A 614 14.17 -5.30 3.56
CA ASN A 614 13.11 -4.53 4.18
C ASN A 614 13.45 -4.01 5.59
N TYR A 615 14.69 -3.54 5.80
CA TYR A 615 15.15 -3.07 7.12
C TYR A 615 15.30 -1.54 7.22
N PHE A 616 14.70 -0.80 6.30
CA PHE A 616 14.84 0.66 6.25
C PHE A 616 14.02 1.38 7.32
N GLY A 617 13.08 0.71 7.98
CA GLY A 617 12.32 1.22 9.12
C GLY A 617 13.17 1.54 10.35
N HIS A 618 14.39 0.97 10.44
CA HIS A 618 15.30 1.21 11.56
C HIS A 618 16.11 2.52 11.44
N ILE A 619 15.99 3.26 10.35
CA ILE A 619 16.63 4.57 10.24
C ILE A 619 15.94 5.54 11.18
N VAL A 620 16.70 6.08 12.15
CA VAL A 620 16.20 7.05 13.12
C VAL A 620 16.00 8.40 12.44
N SER A 621 14.84 9.00 12.67
CA SER A 621 14.57 10.40 12.33
C SER A 621 14.32 11.23 13.59
N ALA A 622 14.33 12.55 13.47
CA ALA A 622 14.11 13.45 14.60
C ALA A 622 12.71 13.24 15.23
N SER A 623 11.70 12.95 14.43
CA SER A 623 10.33 12.70 14.89
C SER A 623 10.15 11.33 15.56
N ARG A 624 11.09 10.39 15.34
CA ARG A 624 11.04 9.04 15.89
C ARG A 624 11.95 8.82 17.09
N ILE A 625 12.62 9.87 17.56
CA ILE A 625 13.41 9.81 18.80
C ILE A 625 12.43 9.78 19.98
N ALA A 626 12.50 8.72 20.77
CA ALA A 626 11.77 8.61 22.04
C ALA A 626 12.67 7.98 23.09
N PRO A 627 12.51 8.32 24.39
CA PRO A 627 13.25 7.65 25.45
C PRO A 627 12.94 6.15 25.44
N LYS A 628 13.95 5.33 25.72
CA LYS A 628 13.70 3.91 26.03
C LYS A 628 12.76 3.83 27.23
N ALA A 629 11.62 3.19 27.05
CA ALA A 629 10.70 2.88 28.13
C ALA A 629 11.25 1.75 29.00
#